data_fd66e0cdfb267c8e0bb0ecc1e3c02602
#
_entry.id   fd66e0cdfb267c8e0bb0ecc1e3c02602
#
_cell.length_a   1.000
_cell.length_b   1.000
_cell.length_c   1.000
_cell.angle_alpha   90.00
_cell.angle_beta   90.00
_cell.angle_gamma   90.00
#
_symmetry.space_group_name_H-M   'P 1'
#
loop_
_entity.id
_entity.type
_entity.pdbx_description
1 polymer ?
#
loop_
_entity_poly.entity_id
_entity_poly.type
_entity_poly.pdbx_seq_one_letter_code
_entity_poly.pdbx_strand_id
1 'polypeptide(L)'
;MFRFIIIAMLLILYLILMIPVMLILLLISRYNNKLSSTIGQAMVRFIFKIILFIAGTKVEIKGLENIPKDGGVLFVSNHRSYFDILIAYAYTPKELGFISKSEMSKYILLKQWMYIVNCLFLDRKDIKKGMKTIMEAIEKVKSGTSIWICPEGTRLKGDNQKELLEFKEGSFKIAEKAKAPIVPVILNNTGDIFERQFPKIKAVKVGIEYLTPIYMEELPKETVKKIGEYTRELIKDKLV
;
A
#
# COMPACT_ATOMS: atom_id res chain seq x y z
N MET A 1 23.24 9.91 4.55
CA MET A 1 23.82 8.60 4.79
C MET A 1 23.58 8.09 6.22
N PHE A 2 23.87 8.87 7.26
CA PHE A 2 23.65 8.49 8.65
C PHE A 2 22.23 7.99 8.97
N ARG A 3 21.18 8.74 8.58
CA ARG A 3 19.77 8.30 8.77
C ARG A 3 19.45 6.96 8.08
N PHE A 4 19.99 6.70 6.89
CA PHE A 4 19.79 5.43 6.19
C PHE A 4 20.38 4.27 6.99
N ILE A 5 21.59 4.42 7.53
CA ILE A 5 22.24 3.38 8.35
C ILE A 5 21.42 3.10 9.62
N ILE A 6 20.98 4.14 10.31
CA ILE A 6 20.17 4.00 11.53
C ILE A 6 18.86 3.27 11.22
N ILE A 7 18.15 3.67 10.15
CA ILE A 7 16.87 3.05 9.76
C ILE A 7 17.08 1.60 9.34
N ALA A 8 18.14 1.30 8.59
CA ALA A 8 18.46 -0.06 8.18
C ALA A 8 18.78 -0.96 9.40
N MET A 9 19.61 -0.47 10.31
CA MET A 9 19.94 -1.18 11.56
C MET A 9 18.69 -1.39 12.43
N LEU A 10 17.87 -0.35 12.60
CA LEU A 10 16.62 -0.43 13.35
C LEU A 10 15.67 -1.48 12.76
N LEU A 11 15.51 -1.48 11.44
CA LEU A 11 14.63 -2.43 10.75
C LEU A 11 15.12 -3.87 10.91
N ILE A 12 16.43 -4.10 10.72
CA ILE A 12 17.03 -5.42 10.91
C ILE A 12 16.87 -5.89 12.36
N LEU A 13 17.19 -5.03 13.32
CA LEU A 13 17.06 -5.33 14.75
C LEU A 13 15.60 -5.62 15.12
N TYR A 14 14.65 -4.80 14.63
CA TYR A 14 13.24 -5.03 14.83
C TYR A 14 12.79 -6.39 14.28
N LEU A 15 13.16 -6.74 13.05
CA LEU A 15 12.80 -8.01 12.44
C LEU A 15 13.33 -9.20 13.24
N ILE A 16 14.55 -9.10 13.78
CA ILE A 16 15.17 -10.17 14.60
C ILE A 16 14.48 -10.27 15.97
N LEU A 17 14.36 -9.15 16.69
CA LEU A 17 13.78 -9.14 18.05
C LEU A 17 12.30 -9.55 18.05
N MET A 18 11.58 -9.26 16.97
CA MET A 18 10.16 -9.60 16.85
C MET A 18 9.90 -11.01 16.30
N ILE A 19 10.92 -11.86 16.11
CA ILE A 19 10.72 -13.26 15.68
C ILE A 19 9.79 -14.03 16.63
N PRO A 20 9.93 -14.01 17.96
CA PRO A 20 9.03 -14.74 18.84
C PRO A 20 7.57 -14.27 18.69
N VAL A 21 7.36 -12.95 18.64
CA VAL A 21 6.03 -12.37 18.46
C VAL A 21 5.43 -12.75 17.10
N MET A 22 6.24 -12.70 16.04
CA MET A 22 5.85 -13.13 14.70
C MET A 22 5.38 -14.59 14.68
N LEU A 23 6.10 -15.49 15.34
CA LEU A 23 5.72 -16.91 15.43
C LEU A 23 4.39 -17.09 16.16
N ILE A 24 4.17 -16.36 17.26
CA ILE A 24 2.89 -16.35 18.00
C ILE A 24 1.77 -15.83 17.08
N LEU A 25 1.97 -14.72 16.37
CA LEU A 25 0.97 -14.17 15.45
C LEU A 25 0.66 -15.12 14.30
N LEU A 26 1.66 -15.83 13.75
CA LEU A 26 1.45 -16.87 12.74
C LEU A 26 0.63 -18.05 13.28
N LEU A 27 0.83 -18.43 14.55
CA LEU A 27 0.01 -19.46 15.19
C LEU A 27 -1.42 -18.96 15.38
N ILE A 28 -1.61 -17.76 15.92
CA ILE A 28 -2.93 -17.13 16.10
C ILE A 28 -3.66 -17.02 14.75
N SER A 29 -2.95 -16.70 13.66
CA SER A 29 -3.57 -16.51 12.32
C SER A 29 -4.25 -17.78 11.80
N ARG A 30 -3.86 -18.97 12.26
CA ARG A 30 -4.52 -20.23 11.89
C ARG A 30 -5.93 -20.36 12.46
N TYR A 31 -6.19 -19.72 13.61
CA TYR A 31 -7.48 -19.80 14.31
C TYR A 31 -8.27 -18.49 14.18
N ASN A 32 -7.59 -17.35 14.21
CA ASN A 32 -8.20 -16.03 14.11
C ASN A 32 -7.29 -15.07 13.35
N ASN A 33 -7.43 -15.08 12.04
CA ASN A 33 -6.62 -14.21 11.16
C ASN A 33 -6.85 -12.73 11.43
N LYS A 34 -8.08 -12.33 11.77
CA LYS A 34 -8.42 -10.93 12.08
C LYS A 34 -7.67 -10.42 13.30
N LEU A 35 -7.63 -11.19 14.39
CA LEU A 35 -6.89 -10.82 15.60
C LEU A 35 -5.39 -10.69 15.31
N SER A 36 -4.82 -11.69 14.60
CA SER A 36 -3.41 -11.66 14.20
C SER A 36 -3.08 -10.44 13.37
N SER A 37 -3.88 -10.15 12.34
CA SER A 37 -3.63 -9.01 11.46
C SER A 37 -3.81 -7.66 12.18
N THR A 38 -4.78 -7.54 13.07
CA THR A 38 -4.99 -6.31 13.85
C THR A 38 -3.76 -5.99 14.73
N ILE A 39 -3.25 -7.00 15.46
CA ILE A 39 -2.05 -6.83 16.29
C ILE A 39 -0.83 -6.55 15.40
N GLY A 40 -0.64 -7.34 14.35
CA GLY A 40 0.47 -7.19 13.42
C GLY A 40 0.49 -5.81 12.76
N GLN A 41 -0.66 -5.29 12.34
CA GLN A 41 -0.74 -3.95 11.77
C GLN A 41 -0.46 -2.85 12.78
N ALA A 42 -0.89 -2.99 14.04
CA ALA A 42 -0.54 -2.04 15.10
C ALA A 42 0.98 -1.96 15.29
N MET A 43 1.66 -3.11 15.29
CA MET A 43 3.12 -3.18 15.40
C MET A 43 3.83 -2.58 14.19
N VAL A 44 3.36 -2.89 12.97
CA VAL A 44 3.92 -2.33 11.73
C VAL A 44 3.68 -0.81 11.67
N ARG A 45 2.51 -0.32 12.05
CA ARG A 45 2.25 1.12 12.16
C ARG A 45 3.21 1.82 13.13
N PHE A 46 3.44 1.20 14.28
CA PHE A 46 4.34 1.74 15.28
C PHE A 46 5.77 1.89 14.75
N ILE A 47 6.35 0.82 14.21
CA ILE A 47 7.72 0.88 13.70
C ILE A 47 7.84 1.82 12.49
N PHE A 48 6.84 1.89 11.61
CA PHE A 48 6.86 2.78 10.45
C PHE A 48 6.78 4.26 10.86
N LYS A 49 6.00 4.61 11.91
CA LYS A 49 6.01 5.95 12.48
C LYS A 49 7.39 6.33 13.05
N ILE A 50 8.06 5.40 13.72
CA ILE A 50 9.44 5.63 14.21
C ILE A 50 10.40 5.86 13.03
N ILE A 51 10.31 5.04 11.97
CA ILE A 51 11.15 5.20 10.78
C ILE A 51 10.92 6.56 10.11
N LEU A 52 9.65 6.98 9.96
CA LEU A 52 9.29 8.28 9.40
C LEU A 52 9.81 9.44 10.25
N PHE A 53 9.76 9.30 11.58
CA PHE A 53 10.32 10.27 12.51
C PHE A 53 11.86 10.39 12.37
N ILE A 54 12.59 9.28 12.34
CA ILE A 54 14.05 9.26 12.14
C ILE A 54 14.42 9.82 10.76
N ALA A 55 13.63 9.51 9.73
CA ALA A 55 13.78 10.09 8.40
C ALA A 55 13.58 11.62 8.40
N GLY A 56 12.93 12.16 9.42
CA GLY A 56 12.57 13.57 9.51
C GLY A 56 11.43 13.95 8.57
N THR A 57 10.60 12.96 8.19
CA THR A 57 9.49 13.15 7.25
C THR A 57 8.30 13.77 7.98
N LYS A 58 7.81 14.90 7.48
CA LYS A 58 6.57 15.53 7.94
C LYS A 58 5.45 15.14 6.98
N VAL A 59 4.44 14.44 7.46
CA VAL A 59 3.32 13.96 6.64
C VAL A 59 2.12 14.86 6.83
N GLU A 60 1.65 15.46 5.73
CA GLU A 60 0.38 16.19 5.66
C GLU A 60 -0.70 15.22 5.16
N ILE A 61 -1.80 15.11 5.90
CA ILE A 61 -2.88 14.16 5.61
C ILE A 61 -4.13 14.94 5.27
N LYS A 62 -4.77 14.58 4.14
CA LYS A 62 -6.04 15.18 3.69
C LYS A 62 -7.04 14.11 3.31
N GLY A 63 -8.33 14.41 3.43
CA GLY A 63 -9.42 13.57 2.93
C GLY A 63 -9.66 12.29 3.72
N LEU A 64 -9.25 12.20 5.00
CA LEU A 64 -9.55 11.03 5.83
C LEU A 64 -11.05 10.75 5.95
N GLU A 65 -11.87 11.80 5.89
CA GLU A 65 -13.33 11.76 5.89
C GLU A 65 -13.90 11.04 4.65
N ASN A 66 -13.15 10.99 3.56
CA ASN A 66 -13.53 10.28 2.32
C ASN A 66 -13.38 8.76 2.42
N ILE A 67 -12.71 8.26 3.46
CA ILE A 67 -12.52 6.82 3.61
C ILE A 67 -13.80 6.19 4.15
N PRO A 68 -14.46 5.27 3.40
CA PRO A 68 -15.64 4.57 3.90
C PRO A 68 -15.37 3.87 5.23
N LYS A 69 -16.24 4.06 6.22
CA LYS A 69 -16.06 3.50 7.57
C LYS A 69 -16.20 1.98 7.55
N ASP A 70 -17.20 1.49 6.84
CA ASP A 70 -17.55 0.07 6.80
C ASP A 70 -16.98 -0.62 5.56
N GLY A 71 -16.89 -1.94 5.62
CA GLY A 71 -16.45 -2.80 4.51
C GLY A 71 -14.98 -2.65 4.13
N GLY A 72 -14.56 -3.44 3.16
CA GLY A 72 -13.25 -3.35 2.54
C GLY A 72 -13.23 -2.31 1.43
N VAL A 73 -12.10 -1.70 1.21
CA VAL A 73 -11.86 -0.63 0.23
C VAL A 73 -10.70 -1.01 -0.67
N LEU A 74 -10.76 -0.70 -1.95
CA LEU A 74 -9.60 -0.73 -2.83
C LEU A 74 -8.96 0.65 -2.85
N PHE A 75 -7.82 0.82 -2.16
CA PHE A 75 -7.00 2.02 -2.29
C PHE A 75 -6.13 1.92 -3.53
N VAL A 76 -6.13 2.97 -4.33
CA VAL A 76 -5.37 3.05 -5.59
C VAL A 76 -4.50 4.29 -5.55
N SER A 77 -3.17 4.13 -5.67
CA SER A 77 -2.25 5.28 -5.62
C SER A 77 -1.18 5.25 -6.71
N ASN A 78 -0.59 6.40 -6.96
CA ASN A 78 0.71 6.52 -7.62
C ASN A 78 1.82 5.85 -6.78
N HIS A 79 2.96 5.54 -7.41
CA HIS A 79 4.08 4.85 -6.73
C HIS A 79 5.43 5.45 -7.10
N ARG A 80 6.08 6.09 -6.13
CA ARG A 80 7.37 6.77 -6.28
C ARG A 80 8.46 6.24 -5.37
N SER A 81 8.08 5.71 -4.20
CA SER A 81 9.01 5.43 -3.13
C SER A 81 8.65 4.17 -2.35
N TYR A 82 9.62 3.57 -1.69
CA TYR A 82 9.37 2.61 -0.61
C TYR A 82 8.60 3.27 0.55
N PHE A 83 8.81 4.57 0.75
CA PHE A 83 8.13 5.33 1.79
C PHE A 83 6.63 5.48 1.56
N ASP A 84 6.12 5.27 0.32
CA ASP A 84 4.68 5.20 0.03
C ASP A 84 3.99 4.18 0.92
N ILE A 85 4.61 2.99 1.06
CA ILE A 85 4.08 1.88 1.85
C ILE A 85 4.11 2.22 3.34
N LEU A 86 5.21 2.84 3.81
CA LEU A 86 5.34 3.24 5.21
C LEU A 86 4.29 4.27 5.60
N ILE A 87 4.10 5.30 4.74
CA ILE A 87 3.13 6.36 4.95
C ILE A 87 1.71 5.80 4.92
N ALA A 88 1.38 4.96 3.94
CA ALA A 88 0.07 4.35 3.84
C ALA A 88 -0.28 3.51 5.07
N TYR A 89 0.60 2.61 5.54
CA TYR A 89 0.34 1.86 6.77
C TYR A 89 0.27 2.75 8.01
N ALA A 90 1.14 3.76 8.12
CA ALA A 90 1.20 4.61 9.30
C ALA A 90 -0.07 5.44 9.51
N TYR A 91 -0.74 5.84 8.42
CA TYR A 91 -1.78 6.87 8.46
C TYR A 91 -3.15 6.46 7.92
N THR A 92 -3.30 5.30 7.25
CA THR A 92 -4.62 4.82 6.82
C THR A 92 -5.36 4.17 7.98
N PRO A 93 -6.55 4.67 8.39
CA PRO A 93 -7.28 4.16 9.55
C PRO A 93 -8.15 2.93 9.20
N LYS A 94 -7.61 1.98 8.43
CA LYS A 94 -8.31 0.74 8.02
C LYS A 94 -7.38 -0.46 8.21
N GLU A 95 -7.96 -1.65 8.31
CA GLU A 95 -7.21 -2.88 8.13
C GLU A 95 -6.78 -2.99 6.66
N LEU A 96 -5.48 -3.13 6.43
CA LEU A 96 -4.87 -2.89 5.14
C LEU A 96 -3.90 -4.01 4.75
N GLY A 97 -4.02 -4.51 3.53
CA GLY A 97 -3.01 -5.33 2.86
C GLY A 97 -2.53 -4.66 1.57
N PHE A 98 -1.31 -4.95 1.16
CA PHE A 98 -0.73 -4.45 -0.10
C PHE A 98 -0.63 -5.56 -1.14
N ILE A 99 -0.89 -5.22 -2.41
CA ILE A 99 -0.47 -6.04 -3.54
C ILE A 99 1.01 -5.75 -3.81
N SER A 100 1.85 -6.70 -3.46
CA SER A 100 3.30 -6.61 -3.58
C SER A 100 3.83 -7.49 -4.71
N LYS A 101 5.05 -7.19 -5.18
CA LYS A 101 5.75 -7.99 -6.19
C LYS A 101 6.15 -9.35 -5.61
N SER A 102 5.97 -10.44 -6.39
CA SER A 102 6.24 -11.82 -5.93
C SER A 102 7.67 -12.04 -5.43
N GLU A 103 8.65 -11.30 -5.96
CA GLU A 103 10.05 -11.39 -5.55
C GLU A 103 10.28 -11.00 -4.07
N MET A 104 9.37 -10.22 -3.46
CA MET A 104 9.44 -9.87 -2.03
C MET A 104 9.26 -11.10 -1.13
N SER A 105 8.60 -12.15 -1.62
CA SER A 105 8.42 -13.40 -0.89
C SER A 105 9.71 -14.20 -0.65
N LYS A 106 10.82 -13.83 -1.30
CA LYS A 106 12.14 -14.45 -1.10
C LYS A 106 12.76 -14.09 0.25
N TYR A 107 12.38 -12.96 0.84
CA TYR A 107 12.89 -12.51 2.14
C TYR A 107 12.03 -13.08 3.26
N ILE A 108 12.50 -14.19 3.86
CA ILE A 108 11.70 -15.04 4.77
C ILE A 108 11.03 -14.24 5.89
N LEU A 109 11.78 -13.48 6.69
CA LEU A 109 11.21 -12.71 7.81
C LEU A 109 10.22 -11.64 7.32
N LEU A 110 10.57 -10.92 6.25
CA LEU A 110 9.69 -9.91 5.66
C LEU A 110 8.41 -10.53 5.11
N LYS A 111 8.53 -11.67 4.42
CA LYS A 111 7.37 -12.41 3.89
C LYS A 111 6.37 -12.76 4.99
N GLN A 112 6.85 -13.24 6.15
CA GLN A 112 5.96 -13.63 7.25
C GLN A 112 5.22 -12.42 7.83
N TRP A 113 5.92 -11.30 8.04
CA TRP A 113 5.28 -10.05 8.44
C TRP A 113 4.26 -9.55 7.41
N MET A 114 4.62 -9.59 6.11
CA MET A 114 3.72 -9.21 5.03
C MET A 114 2.47 -10.10 5.01
N TYR A 115 2.60 -11.41 5.26
CA TYR A 115 1.47 -12.32 5.39
C TYR A 115 0.56 -11.93 6.56
N ILE A 116 1.12 -11.69 7.76
CA ILE A 116 0.38 -11.28 8.96
C ILE A 116 -0.44 -10.00 8.69
N VAL A 117 0.11 -9.04 7.94
CA VAL A 117 -0.59 -7.79 7.62
C VAL A 117 -1.36 -7.84 6.30
N ASN A 118 -1.81 -9.03 5.90
CA ASN A 118 -2.68 -9.23 4.73
C ASN A 118 -2.09 -8.84 3.36
N CYS A 119 -0.76 -8.70 3.23
CA CYS A 119 -0.15 -8.48 1.92
C CYS A 119 -0.27 -9.71 1.02
N LEU A 120 -0.42 -9.46 -0.26
CA LEU A 120 -0.50 -10.47 -1.31
C LEU A 120 0.67 -10.32 -2.28
N PHE A 121 1.17 -11.45 -2.80
CA PHE A 121 2.32 -11.47 -3.69
C PHE A 121 1.86 -11.75 -5.12
N LEU A 122 1.92 -10.73 -5.98
CA LEU A 122 1.49 -10.81 -7.37
C LEU A 122 2.64 -11.23 -8.28
N ASP A 123 2.50 -12.40 -8.87
CA ASP A 123 3.37 -12.82 -9.97
C ASP A 123 2.85 -12.21 -11.28
N ARG A 124 3.65 -11.32 -11.86
CA ARG A 124 3.29 -10.60 -13.08
C ARG A 124 3.72 -11.33 -14.35
N LYS A 125 4.53 -12.39 -14.20
CA LYS A 125 5.02 -13.21 -15.31
C LYS A 125 4.13 -14.43 -15.53
N ASP A 126 3.49 -14.93 -14.48
CA ASP A 126 2.57 -16.07 -14.54
C ASP A 126 1.12 -15.58 -14.38
N ILE A 127 0.39 -15.56 -15.50
CA ILE A 127 -1.00 -15.10 -15.54
C ILE A 127 -1.89 -15.90 -14.58
N LYS A 128 -1.72 -17.23 -14.51
CA LYS A 128 -2.54 -18.09 -13.65
C LYS A 128 -2.31 -17.78 -12.16
N LYS A 129 -1.05 -17.63 -11.76
CA LYS A 129 -0.71 -17.24 -10.38
C LYS A 129 -1.18 -15.81 -10.08
N GLY A 130 -1.01 -14.89 -11.03
CA GLY A 130 -1.53 -13.53 -10.90
C GLY A 130 -3.04 -13.50 -10.69
N MET A 131 -3.80 -14.26 -11.49
CA MET A 131 -5.25 -14.39 -11.31
C MET A 131 -5.63 -14.93 -9.93
N LYS A 132 -4.92 -15.96 -9.43
CA LYS A 132 -5.16 -16.48 -8.08
C LYS A 132 -4.97 -15.41 -7.01
N THR A 133 -3.92 -14.60 -7.13
CA THR A 133 -3.67 -13.48 -6.20
C THR A 133 -4.78 -12.44 -6.24
N ILE A 134 -5.30 -12.11 -7.44
CA ILE A 134 -6.43 -11.18 -7.58
C ILE A 134 -7.71 -11.77 -6.96
N MET A 135 -7.98 -13.06 -7.16
CA MET A 135 -9.12 -13.73 -6.51
C MET A 135 -9.01 -13.70 -4.98
N GLU A 136 -7.82 -13.93 -4.43
CA GLU A 136 -7.58 -13.81 -2.99
C GLU A 136 -7.79 -12.38 -2.49
N ALA A 137 -7.36 -11.37 -3.26
CA ALA A 137 -7.61 -9.96 -2.94
C ALA A 137 -9.12 -9.64 -2.91
N ILE A 138 -9.89 -10.16 -3.87
CA ILE A 138 -11.35 -10.01 -3.92
C ILE A 138 -11.99 -10.56 -2.63
N GLU A 139 -11.63 -11.77 -2.22
CA GLU A 139 -12.20 -12.39 -1.02
C GLU A 139 -11.80 -11.62 0.25
N LYS A 140 -10.58 -11.12 0.35
CA LYS A 140 -10.16 -10.24 1.45
C LYS A 140 -11.00 -8.96 1.50
N VAL A 141 -11.24 -8.31 0.36
CA VAL A 141 -12.04 -7.08 0.32
C VAL A 141 -13.49 -7.36 0.71
N LYS A 142 -14.09 -8.45 0.23
CA LYS A 142 -15.44 -8.90 0.64
C LYS A 142 -15.54 -9.17 2.15
N SER A 143 -14.48 -9.68 2.76
CA SER A 143 -14.43 -9.93 4.20
C SER A 143 -14.14 -8.69 5.07
N GLY A 144 -14.01 -7.50 4.45
CA GLY A 144 -13.81 -6.23 5.13
C GLY A 144 -12.34 -5.77 5.26
N THR A 145 -11.36 -6.57 4.80
CA THR A 145 -9.96 -6.15 4.74
C THR A 145 -9.74 -5.26 3.52
N SER A 146 -9.19 -4.07 3.71
CA SER A 146 -8.89 -3.19 2.57
C SER A 146 -7.60 -3.61 1.86
N ILE A 147 -7.55 -3.40 0.55
CA ILE A 147 -6.37 -3.69 -0.26
C ILE A 147 -5.83 -2.40 -0.88
N TRP A 148 -4.53 -2.21 -0.80
CA TRP A 148 -3.82 -1.13 -1.47
C TRP A 148 -3.06 -1.65 -2.67
N ILE A 149 -3.24 -0.99 -3.80
CA ILE A 149 -2.53 -1.31 -5.03
C ILE A 149 -1.97 -0.06 -5.70
N CYS A 150 -0.79 -0.21 -6.30
CA CYS A 150 -0.22 0.77 -7.22
C CYS A 150 -0.33 0.20 -8.64
N PRO A 151 -1.34 0.60 -9.44
CA PRO A 151 -1.63 -0.05 -10.72
C PRO A 151 -0.56 0.18 -11.78
N GLU A 152 0.32 1.14 -11.59
CA GLU A 152 1.51 1.35 -12.41
C GLU A 152 2.41 0.10 -12.46
N GLY A 153 2.35 -0.70 -11.42
CA GLY A 153 3.08 -1.95 -11.33
C GLY A 153 4.57 -1.79 -11.03
N THR A 154 5.11 -0.59 -11.08
CA THR A 154 6.50 -0.28 -10.72
C THR A 154 6.58 1.15 -10.19
N ARG A 155 7.64 1.46 -9.48
CA ARG A 155 7.91 2.83 -9.07
C ARG A 155 8.40 3.62 -10.29
N LEU A 156 7.74 4.73 -10.58
CA LEU A 156 8.19 5.63 -11.63
C LEU A 156 9.44 6.37 -11.15
N LYS A 157 10.51 6.25 -11.92
CA LYS A 157 11.77 6.96 -11.71
C LYS A 157 11.74 8.25 -12.54
N GLY A 158 12.26 9.31 -12.02
CA GLY A 158 12.36 10.61 -12.70
C GLY A 158 11.96 11.77 -11.80
N ASP A 159 12.21 12.97 -12.28
CA ASP A 159 12.03 14.22 -11.52
C ASP A 159 10.65 14.83 -11.69
N ASN A 160 9.95 14.48 -12.77
CA ASN A 160 8.61 14.99 -13.03
C ASN A 160 7.59 14.29 -12.11
N GLN A 161 7.14 15.00 -11.08
CA GLN A 161 6.17 14.47 -10.12
C GLN A 161 4.76 14.27 -10.69
N LYS A 162 4.42 14.99 -11.75
CA LYS A 162 3.11 14.93 -12.42
C LYS A 162 3.00 13.79 -13.44
N GLU A 163 4.09 13.08 -13.71
CA GLU A 163 4.09 11.95 -14.61
C GLU A 163 3.51 10.71 -13.91
N LEU A 164 2.66 9.96 -14.57
CA LEU A 164 2.13 8.67 -14.12
C LEU A 164 2.24 7.67 -15.26
N LEU A 165 2.63 6.45 -14.93
CA LEU A 165 2.52 5.34 -15.85
C LEU A 165 1.04 4.98 -16.09
N GLU A 166 0.80 4.19 -17.13
CA GLU A 166 -0.53 3.64 -17.40
C GLU A 166 -1.00 2.75 -16.22
N PHE A 167 -2.26 2.92 -15.82
CA PHE A 167 -2.87 2.09 -14.79
C PHE A 167 -3.42 0.80 -15.41
N LYS A 168 -2.98 -0.34 -14.89
CA LYS A 168 -3.41 -1.65 -15.38
C LYS A 168 -4.84 -1.94 -14.99
N GLU A 169 -5.75 -2.02 -15.97
CA GLU A 169 -7.19 -2.27 -15.76
C GLU A 169 -7.48 -3.52 -14.92
N GLY A 170 -6.66 -4.57 -15.05
CA GLY A 170 -6.78 -5.79 -14.24
C GLY A 170 -6.72 -5.56 -12.72
N SER A 171 -6.11 -4.47 -12.27
CA SER A 171 -6.05 -4.09 -10.86
C SER A 171 -7.42 -3.74 -10.28
N PHE A 172 -8.30 -3.21 -11.10
CA PHE A 172 -9.63 -2.73 -10.71
C PHE A 172 -10.67 -3.85 -10.63
N LYS A 173 -10.35 -5.04 -11.16
CA LYS A 173 -11.20 -6.23 -11.01
C LYS A 173 -11.44 -6.61 -9.54
N ILE A 174 -10.56 -6.19 -8.64
CA ILE A 174 -10.72 -6.39 -7.20
C ILE A 174 -11.96 -5.64 -6.71
N ALA A 175 -12.07 -4.34 -6.99
CA ALA A 175 -13.23 -3.54 -6.60
C ALA A 175 -14.50 -3.97 -7.33
N GLU A 176 -14.42 -4.20 -8.65
CA GLU A 176 -15.56 -4.65 -9.46
C GLU A 176 -16.21 -5.94 -8.91
N LYS A 177 -15.40 -6.96 -8.64
CA LYS A 177 -15.89 -8.28 -8.19
C LYS A 177 -16.25 -8.32 -6.71
N ALA A 178 -15.60 -7.48 -5.89
CA ALA A 178 -15.95 -7.33 -4.50
C ALA A 178 -17.12 -6.37 -4.27
N LYS A 179 -17.58 -5.64 -5.28
CA LYS A 179 -18.55 -4.51 -5.18
C LYS A 179 -18.11 -3.52 -4.11
N ALA A 180 -16.85 -3.17 -4.11
CA ALA A 180 -16.23 -2.31 -3.11
C ALA A 180 -15.86 -0.95 -3.70
N PRO A 181 -15.89 0.13 -2.91
CA PRO A 181 -15.46 1.44 -3.37
C PRO A 181 -13.96 1.44 -3.68
N ILE A 182 -13.60 2.23 -4.70
CA ILE A 182 -12.22 2.60 -4.99
C ILE A 182 -11.97 3.95 -4.33
N VAL A 183 -10.93 4.06 -3.52
CA VAL A 183 -10.46 5.35 -3.00
C VAL A 183 -9.14 5.68 -3.69
N PRO A 184 -9.14 6.64 -4.63
CA PRO A 184 -7.90 7.13 -5.21
C PRO A 184 -7.10 7.88 -4.15
N VAL A 185 -5.78 7.66 -4.10
CA VAL A 185 -4.90 8.28 -3.11
C VAL A 185 -3.70 8.90 -3.81
N ILE A 186 -3.39 10.11 -3.44
CA ILE A 186 -2.24 10.84 -3.96
C ILE A 186 -1.13 10.83 -2.93
N LEU A 187 0.06 10.45 -3.38
CA LEU A 187 1.29 10.49 -2.60
C LEU A 187 2.24 11.50 -3.23
N ASN A 188 2.41 12.66 -2.59
CA ASN A 188 3.25 13.75 -3.07
C ASN A 188 4.63 13.76 -2.39
N ASN A 189 5.68 14.04 -3.15
CA ASN A 189 7.06 14.25 -2.71
C ASN A 189 7.74 13.04 -2.03
N THR A 190 7.17 11.85 -2.08
CA THR A 190 7.70 10.67 -1.38
C THR A 190 9.03 10.20 -1.95
N GLY A 191 9.26 10.34 -3.27
CA GLY A 191 10.53 10.03 -3.92
C GLY A 191 11.70 10.89 -3.43
N ASP A 192 11.40 12.09 -2.90
CA ASP A 192 12.40 13.02 -2.36
C ASP A 192 12.96 12.59 -1.00
N ILE A 193 12.35 11.61 -0.34
CA ILE A 193 12.89 11.10 0.92
C ILE A 193 14.15 10.27 0.66
N PHE A 194 14.14 9.40 -0.35
CA PHE A 194 15.19 8.40 -0.53
C PHE A 194 15.59 8.13 -1.99
N GLU A 195 14.65 7.85 -2.89
CA GLU A 195 14.95 7.33 -4.23
C GLU A 195 15.76 8.28 -5.09
N ARG A 196 15.49 9.59 -5.00
CA ARG A 196 16.20 10.60 -5.79
C ARG A 196 17.61 10.91 -5.32
N GLN A 197 17.94 10.55 -4.08
CA GLN A 197 19.27 10.80 -3.50
C GLN A 197 19.91 9.58 -2.82
N PHE A 198 19.56 8.40 -3.28
CA PHE A 198 20.14 7.16 -2.76
C PHE A 198 21.67 7.22 -2.64
N PRO A 199 22.28 6.80 -1.53
CA PRO A 199 21.67 6.20 -0.33
C PRO A 199 21.38 7.19 0.81
N LYS A 200 21.16 8.47 0.51
CA LYS A 200 20.89 9.50 1.52
C LYS A 200 19.38 9.58 1.79
N ILE A 201 18.98 9.73 3.06
CA ILE A 201 17.61 10.04 3.46
C ILE A 201 17.54 11.51 3.84
N LYS A 202 16.63 12.26 3.18
CA LYS A 202 16.35 13.66 3.45
C LYS A 202 15.08 13.83 4.26
N ALA A 203 15.08 14.84 5.13
CA ALA A 203 13.87 15.33 5.76
C ALA A 203 13.03 16.08 4.72
N VAL A 204 11.83 15.58 4.45
CA VAL A 204 10.93 16.13 3.43
C VAL A 204 9.53 16.27 3.99
N LYS A 205 8.81 17.31 3.56
CA LYS A 205 7.36 17.42 3.75
C LYS A 205 6.67 16.67 2.61
N VAL A 206 5.89 15.67 2.95
CA VAL A 206 5.16 14.81 2.00
C VAL A 206 3.66 14.92 2.23
N GLY A 207 2.86 14.66 1.20
CA GLY A 207 1.41 14.63 1.28
C GLY A 207 0.85 13.23 1.07
N ILE A 208 -0.20 12.90 1.82
CA ILE A 208 -1.11 11.81 1.51
C ILE A 208 -2.52 12.38 1.47
N GLU A 209 -3.20 12.26 0.33
CA GLU A 209 -4.56 12.76 0.14
C GLU A 209 -5.47 11.66 -0.37
N TYR A 210 -6.55 11.39 0.36
CA TYR A 210 -7.60 10.45 -0.01
C TYR A 210 -8.69 11.20 -0.76
N LEU A 211 -8.92 10.86 -2.02
CA LEU A 211 -9.96 11.48 -2.84
C LEU A 211 -11.33 10.86 -2.55
N THR A 212 -12.37 11.48 -3.08
CA THR A 212 -13.74 10.99 -3.02
C THR A 212 -13.82 9.56 -3.53
N PRO A 213 -14.49 8.65 -2.81
CA PRO A 213 -14.67 7.26 -3.23
C PRO A 213 -15.39 7.17 -4.57
N ILE A 214 -14.97 6.21 -5.39
CA ILE A 214 -15.60 5.88 -6.66
C ILE A 214 -16.39 4.59 -6.46
N TYR A 215 -17.69 4.65 -6.70
CA TYR A 215 -18.58 3.49 -6.74
C TYR A 215 -18.86 3.16 -8.22
N MET A 216 -18.38 2.00 -8.70
CA MET A 216 -18.48 1.66 -10.13
C MET A 216 -19.93 1.54 -10.62
N GLU A 217 -20.87 1.19 -9.73
CA GLU A 217 -22.29 1.08 -10.02
C GLU A 217 -22.96 2.44 -10.32
N GLU A 218 -22.34 3.53 -9.86
CA GLU A 218 -22.82 4.90 -10.10
C GLU A 218 -22.25 5.50 -11.39
N LEU A 219 -21.31 4.82 -12.05
CA LEU A 219 -20.63 5.31 -13.24
C LEU A 219 -21.27 4.80 -14.53
N PRO A 220 -21.19 5.59 -15.63
CA PRO A 220 -21.54 5.12 -16.96
C PRO A 220 -20.71 3.89 -17.35
N LYS A 221 -21.32 2.94 -18.06
CA LYS A 221 -20.65 1.69 -18.49
C LYS A 221 -19.35 1.92 -19.26
N GLU A 222 -19.29 2.98 -20.06
CA GLU A 222 -18.08 3.32 -20.83
C GLU A 222 -16.93 3.77 -19.90
N THR A 223 -17.23 4.51 -18.82
CA THR A 223 -16.24 4.88 -17.81
C THR A 223 -15.75 3.66 -17.04
N VAL A 224 -16.66 2.73 -16.69
CA VAL A 224 -16.28 1.49 -15.98
C VAL A 224 -15.32 0.63 -16.83
N LYS A 225 -15.48 0.60 -18.15
CA LYS A 225 -14.55 -0.12 -19.06
C LYS A 225 -13.12 0.44 -19.01
N LYS A 226 -12.99 1.72 -18.69
CA LYS A 226 -11.73 2.49 -18.62
C LYS A 226 -11.48 3.05 -17.22
N ILE A 227 -11.86 2.30 -16.19
CA ILE A 227 -11.78 2.76 -14.81
C ILE A 227 -10.36 3.08 -14.36
N GLY A 228 -9.37 2.39 -14.92
CA GLY A 228 -7.96 2.66 -14.68
C GLY A 228 -7.53 4.02 -15.22
N GLU A 229 -7.88 4.33 -16.47
CA GLU A 229 -7.63 5.62 -17.09
C GLU A 229 -8.34 6.75 -16.31
N TYR A 230 -9.62 6.56 -16.00
CA TYR A 230 -10.40 7.52 -15.21
C TYR A 230 -9.77 7.81 -13.84
N THR A 231 -9.43 6.77 -13.09
CA THR A 231 -8.80 6.91 -11.77
C THR A 231 -7.41 7.57 -11.86
N ARG A 232 -6.66 7.25 -12.93
CA ARG A 232 -5.35 7.82 -13.19
C ARG A 232 -5.43 9.34 -13.42
N GLU A 233 -6.37 9.81 -14.22
CA GLU A 233 -6.54 11.24 -14.49
C GLU A 233 -6.95 11.99 -13.21
N LEU A 234 -7.86 11.44 -12.38
CA LEU A 234 -8.22 12.04 -11.08
C LEU A 234 -6.99 12.22 -10.16
N ILE A 235 -6.07 11.27 -10.16
CA ILE A 235 -4.84 11.37 -9.37
C ILE A 235 -3.90 12.39 -9.99
N LYS A 236 -3.72 12.35 -11.31
CA LYS A 236 -2.80 13.22 -12.07
C LYS A 236 -3.13 14.69 -11.92
N ASP A 237 -4.42 15.04 -11.98
CA ASP A 237 -4.89 16.45 -11.89
C ASP A 237 -4.56 17.10 -10.56
N LYS A 238 -4.33 16.31 -9.51
CA LYS A 238 -4.02 16.80 -8.16
C LYS A 238 -2.58 16.56 -7.72
N LEU A 239 -1.74 15.91 -8.56
CA LEU A 239 -0.31 15.80 -8.28
C LEU A 239 0.38 17.18 -8.39
N VAL A 240 1.22 17.48 -7.41
CA VAL A 240 1.92 18.77 -7.29
C VAL A 240 3.36 18.68 -7.81
#